data_3f2bea1ac0f1b97e238998e694af7bdc
#
_entry.id   3f2bea1ac0f1b97e238998e694af7bdc
#
_cell.length_a   1.000
_cell.length_b   1.000
_cell.length_c   1.000
_cell.angle_alpha   90.00
_cell.angle_beta   90.00
_cell.angle_gamma   90.00
#
_symmetry.space_group_name_H-M   'P 1'
#
loop_
_entity.id
_entity.type
_entity.pdbx_description
1 polymer ?
#
loop_
_entity_poly.entity_id
_entity_poly.type
_entity_poly.pdbx_seq_one_letter_code
_entity_poly.pdbx_strand_id
1 'polypeptide(L)'
;MVNGSYPVDIDVRTRGTTVDGPREEGRVINPTDELNTDPSVVGVPHIERFAAGTDPDPGTVFRLSPWRGDVRTVQVVVVSGPTPQFQDVDRLLEYLDSRGVLTVMTTPLGPVDQRPFVAAGFTPHEHLLLLGRAIEPNNLPARGGRTRPARQQDQDAVLALDERAFANSSAFWQFDRAALAEAGQATQTCRRRLIKGHRHQPIGHAVTGRTSTIGFLQRLAVDPSVEGRGVGSALVVDALRWLGRTGALEAWVNTQPRNLRARDLYLRHGFVERDIGLDVLMRSLNDTKRSPSR
;
A
#
# COMPACT_ATOMS: atom_id res chain seq x y z
N MET A 1 3.15 2.66 1.98
CA MET A 1 2.43 1.51 1.39
C MET A 1 1.16 2.04 0.82
N VAL A 2 1.01 1.93 -0.47
CA VAL A 2 -0.18 2.33 -1.16
C VAL A 2 -0.64 1.09 -1.89
N ASN A 3 -1.45 0.27 -1.24
CA ASN A 3 -2.16 -0.79 -1.89
C ASN A 3 -3.65 -0.48 -1.84
N GLY A 4 -4.17 -0.12 -2.97
CA GLY A 4 -5.51 -0.26 -3.46
C GLY A 4 -6.58 0.58 -2.81
N SER A 5 -7.55 0.93 -2.82
CA SER A 5 -8.76 1.68 -2.45
C SER A 5 -8.46 3.14 -2.11
N TYR A 6 -8.39 3.96 -3.13
CA TYR A 6 -8.46 5.40 -3.04
C TYR A 6 -9.91 5.89 -3.15
N PRO A 7 -10.21 7.16 -2.79
CA PRO A 7 -11.56 7.62 -2.46
C PRO A 7 -12.62 7.26 -3.49
N VAL A 8 -13.80 6.97 -3.01
CA VAL A 8 -14.99 6.36 -3.63
C VAL A 8 -15.54 7.09 -4.86
N ASP A 9 -15.15 8.32 -5.14
CA ASP A 9 -15.57 9.05 -6.35
C ASP A 9 -14.64 8.85 -7.55
N ILE A 10 -13.58 8.08 -7.39
CA ILE A 10 -12.72 7.73 -8.51
C ILE A 10 -13.08 6.28 -8.90
N ASP A 11 -13.98 6.13 -9.86
CA ASP A 11 -14.32 4.84 -10.47
C ASP A 11 -13.08 4.25 -11.18
N VAL A 12 -12.20 3.61 -10.38
CA VAL A 12 -11.06 2.84 -10.87
C VAL A 12 -11.49 1.47 -11.40
N ARG A 13 -12.79 1.23 -11.55
CA ARG A 13 -13.33 0.05 -12.21
C ARG A 13 -13.07 0.10 -13.72
N THR A 14 -11.81 0.04 -14.11
CA THR A 14 -11.48 -0.29 -15.48
C THR A 14 -11.83 -1.75 -15.72
N ARG A 15 -12.80 -1.92 -16.61
CA ARG A 15 -13.16 -3.19 -17.27
C ARG A 15 -11.88 -3.98 -17.57
N GLY A 16 -11.91 -5.28 -17.17
CA GLY A 16 -10.80 -6.19 -17.34
C GLY A 16 -10.24 -6.20 -18.76
N THR A 17 -9.00 -5.84 -18.86
CA THR A 17 -8.09 -6.35 -19.85
C THR A 17 -7.06 -7.15 -19.10
N THR A 18 -7.15 -8.46 -19.23
CA THR A 18 -6.13 -9.43 -18.84
C THR A 18 -4.80 -9.00 -19.44
N VAL A 19 -3.91 -8.48 -18.63
CA VAL A 19 -2.51 -8.35 -18.99
C VAL A 19 -1.80 -9.57 -18.43
N ASP A 20 -1.40 -10.45 -19.32
CA ASP A 20 -0.54 -11.60 -19.04
C ASP A 20 0.86 -11.10 -18.63
N GLY A 21 1.06 -10.98 -17.32
CA GLY A 21 2.37 -10.86 -16.68
C GLY A 21 2.66 -12.15 -15.92
N PRO A 22 3.91 -12.49 -15.56
CA PRO A 22 4.21 -13.74 -14.89
C PRO A 22 3.39 -13.86 -13.61
N ARG A 23 2.46 -14.80 -13.61
CA ARG A 23 1.56 -15.14 -12.53
C ARG A 23 2.38 -15.83 -11.43
N GLU A 24 2.68 -15.15 -10.35
CA GLU A 24 2.77 -15.85 -9.07
C GLU A 24 1.33 -16.22 -8.67
N GLU A 25 0.91 -17.38 -9.15
CA GLU A 25 -0.39 -17.98 -8.83
C GLU A 25 -0.38 -18.45 -7.38
N GLY A 26 -0.64 -17.54 -6.44
CA GLY A 26 -0.99 -17.95 -5.08
C GLY A 26 -2.28 -18.76 -5.14
N ARG A 27 -2.31 -19.93 -4.49
CA ARG A 27 -3.49 -20.79 -4.39
C ARG A 27 -4.68 -19.97 -3.89
N VAL A 28 -5.79 -19.96 -4.62
CA VAL A 28 -7.06 -19.39 -4.17
C VAL A 28 -7.72 -20.38 -3.23
N ILE A 29 -8.04 -19.95 -2.03
CA ILE A 29 -8.69 -20.75 -0.99
C ILE A 29 -10.13 -20.26 -0.89
N ASN A 30 -11.09 -21.15 -1.04
CA ASN A 30 -12.51 -20.88 -0.85
C ASN A 30 -12.97 -21.36 0.54
N PRO A 31 -13.99 -20.74 1.15
CA PRO A 31 -14.53 -21.16 2.46
C PRO A 31 -15.07 -22.60 2.47
N THR A 32 -15.43 -23.13 1.30
CA THR A 32 -15.92 -24.50 1.09
C THR A 32 -14.83 -25.52 0.83
N ASP A 33 -13.59 -25.09 0.54
CA ASP A 33 -12.47 -25.99 0.62
C ASP A 33 -12.42 -26.45 2.08
N GLU A 34 -12.94 -27.65 2.34
CA GLU A 34 -12.87 -28.26 3.68
C GLU A 34 -11.48 -27.96 4.24
N LEU A 35 -11.43 -27.47 5.47
CA LEU A 35 -10.22 -27.07 6.19
C LEU A 35 -9.19 -28.21 6.22
N ASN A 36 -8.75 -28.65 5.07
CA ASN A 36 -7.60 -29.51 4.89
C ASN A 36 -6.34 -28.65 5.07
N THR A 37 -6.39 -27.84 6.10
CA THR A 37 -5.23 -27.13 6.60
C THR A 37 -4.47 -28.15 7.42
N ASP A 38 -3.26 -28.45 6.98
CA ASP A 38 -2.30 -29.14 7.84
C ASP A 38 -2.30 -28.42 9.20
N PRO A 39 -2.78 -29.06 10.29
CA PRO A 39 -2.88 -28.40 11.57
C PRO A 39 -1.53 -27.98 12.16
N SER A 40 -0.43 -28.38 11.53
CA SER A 40 0.92 -27.94 11.87
C SER A 40 1.25 -26.56 11.31
N VAL A 41 0.50 -26.05 10.32
CA VAL A 41 0.75 -24.73 9.71
C VAL A 41 0.01 -23.65 10.48
N VAL A 42 0.73 -22.93 11.34
CA VAL A 42 0.21 -21.80 12.10
C VAL A 42 0.41 -20.50 11.31
N GLY A 43 -0.64 -19.67 11.22
CA GLY A 43 -0.61 -18.37 10.55
C GLY A 43 -0.64 -18.44 9.03
N VAL A 44 -0.21 -17.35 8.39
CA VAL A 44 -0.11 -17.21 6.93
C VAL A 44 1.37 -17.07 6.57
N PRO A 45 2.08 -18.17 6.23
CA PRO A 45 3.54 -18.15 6.06
C PRO A 45 3.99 -17.53 4.72
N HIS A 46 3.09 -17.42 3.74
CA HIS A 46 3.34 -16.86 2.41
C HIS A 46 2.10 -16.10 1.91
N ILE A 47 2.22 -15.47 0.74
CA ILE A 47 1.08 -14.76 0.15
C ILE A 47 0.03 -15.77 -0.32
N GLU A 48 -1.19 -15.61 0.17
CA GLU A 48 -2.35 -16.43 -0.17
C GLU A 48 -3.49 -15.55 -0.71
N ARG A 49 -4.46 -16.17 -1.37
CA ARG A 49 -5.72 -15.53 -1.78
C ARG A 49 -6.88 -16.24 -1.12
N PHE A 50 -7.76 -15.47 -0.50
CA PHE A 50 -9.01 -15.95 0.09
C PHE A 50 -10.18 -15.38 -0.68
N ALA A 51 -11.06 -16.23 -1.19
CA ALA A 51 -12.30 -15.84 -1.85
C ALA A 51 -13.46 -15.98 -0.85
N ALA A 52 -14.23 -14.91 -0.63
CA ALA A 52 -15.33 -14.92 0.33
C ALA A 52 -16.61 -15.60 -0.22
N GLY A 53 -16.70 -15.77 -1.54
CA GLY A 53 -17.79 -16.47 -2.22
C GLY A 53 -17.50 -17.96 -2.39
N THR A 54 -18.37 -18.63 -3.14
CA THR A 54 -18.29 -20.05 -3.47
C THR A 54 -18.16 -20.24 -4.99
N ASP A 55 -17.67 -21.40 -5.43
CA ASP A 55 -17.64 -21.73 -6.87
C ASP A 55 -19.07 -21.80 -7.43
N PRO A 56 -19.40 -21.18 -8.59
CA PRO A 56 -18.49 -20.49 -9.51
C PRO A 56 -18.29 -18.99 -9.23
N ASP A 57 -18.94 -18.40 -8.23
CA ASP A 57 -18.80 -16.97 -7.88
C ASP A 57 -17.87 -16.77 -6.67
N PRO A 58 -16.61 -16.40 -6.90
CA PRO A 58 -15.65 -16.21 -5.80
C PRO A 58 -15.98 -15.03 -4.89
N GLY A 59 -16.94 -14.16 -5.27
CA GLY A 59 -17.26 -12.95 -4.50
C GLY A 59 -16.07 -12.01 -4.36
N THR A 60 -15.90 -11.42 -3.19
CA THR A 60 -14.73 -10.60 -2.85
C THR A 60 -13.51 -11.49 -2.64
N VAL A 61 -12.42 -11.17 -3.33
CA VAL A 61 -11.14 -11.86 -3.18
C VAL A 61 -10.17 -10.99 -2.40
N PHE A 62 -9.67 -11.55 -1.31
CA PHE A 62 -8.65 -10.93 -0.46
C PHE A 62 -7.29 -11.58 -0.74
N ARG A 63 -6.24 -10.76 -0.78
CA ARG A 63 -4.86 -11.21 -0.68
C ARG A 63 -4.42 -11.10 0.77
N LEU A 64 -3.85 -12.18 1.28
CA LEU A 64 -3.34 -12.32 2.63
C LEU A 64 -1.82 -12.38 2.55
N SER A 65 -1.13 -11.62 3.36
CA SER A 65 0.33 -11.65 3.44
C SER A 65 0.81 -11.53 4.88
N PRO A 66 1.87 -12.27 5.27
CA PRO A 66 2.46 -12.12 6.58
C PRO A 66 3.02 -10.70 6.72
N TRP A 67 2.75 -10.07 7.85
CA TRP A 67 3.28 -8.75 8.12
C TRP A 67 4.74 -8.84 8.56
N ARG A 68 5.66 -8.40 7.69
CA ARG A 68 7.12 -8.39 7.97
C ARG A 68 7.67 -9.74 8.41
N GLY A 69 7.16 -10.80 7.82
CA GLY A 69 7.57 -12.16 8.16
C GLY A 69 6.92 -12.74 9.42
N ASP A 70 6.12 -11.94 10.16
CA ASP A 70 5.31 -12.48 11.25
C ASP A 70 4.05 -13.15 10.66
N VAL A 71 4.03 -14.45 10.67
CA VAL A 71 2.95 -15.29 10.11
C VAL A 71 1.64 -15.19 10.89
N ARG A 72 1.69 -14.69 12.15
CA ARG A 72 0.52 -14.49 13.01
C ARG A 72 -0.06 -13.08 12.95
N THR A 73 0.62 -12.16 12.29
CA THR A 73 0.13 -10.82 11.94
C THR A 73 -0.07 -10.75 10.44
N VAL A 74 -1.31 -10.62 9.98
CA VAL A 74 -1.66 -10.71 8.56
C VAL A 74 -2.18 -9.39 8.03
N GLN A 75 -1.60 -8.94 6.92
CA GLN A 75 -2.15 -7.85 6.14
C GLN A 75 -3.14 -8.38 5.11
N VAL A 76 -4.29 -7.71 5.04
CA VAL A 76 -5.39 -8.04 4.13
C VAL A 76 -5.55 -6.94 3.10
N VAL A 77 -5.67 -7.32 1.83
CA VAL A 77 -5.89 -6.43 0.68
C VAL A 77 -7.01 -6.97 -0.18
N VAL A 78 -8.01 -6.15 -0.49
CA VAL A 78 -9.04 -6.50 -1.50
C VAL A 78 -8.40 -6.40 -2.87
N VAL A 79 -8.38 -7.50 -3.64
CA VAL A 79 -7.70 -7.55 -4.95
C VAL A 79 -8.65 -7.70 -6.13
N SER A 80 -9.83 -8.26 -5.94
CA SER A 80 -10.85 -8.37 -6.99
C SER A 80 -12.23 -8.68 -6.42
N GLY A 81 -13.26 -8.63 -7.26
CA GLY A 81 -14.64 -8.86 -6.88
C GLY A 81 -15.38 -7.58 -6.47
N PRO A 82 -16.59 -7.71 -5.91
CA PRO A 82 -17.38 -6.59 -5.40
C PRO A 82 -16.73 -5.95 -4.18
N THR A 83 -17.19 -4.77 -3.78
CA THR A 83 -16.84 -4.17 -2.49
C THR A 83 -17.25 -5.11 -1.37
N PRO A 84 -16.35 -5.46 -0.44
CA PRO A 84 -16.65 -6.42 0.61
C PRO A 84 -17.85 -5.96 1.46
N GLN A 85 -18.63 -6.94 1.90
CA GLN A 85 -19.68 -6.75 2.88
C GLN A 85 -19.20 -7.28 4.24
N PHE A 86 -19.95 -7.02 5.30
CA PHE A 86 -19.64 -7.53 6.64
C PHE A 86 -19.40 -9.06 6.63
N GLN A 87 -20.28 -9.82 5.95
CA GLN A 87 -20.19 -11.29 5.88
C GLN A 87 -18.91 -11.78 5.22
N ASP A 88 -18.38 -11.04 4.24
CA ASP A 88 -17.13 -11.40 3.56
C ASP A 88 -15.94 -11.26 4.50
N VAL A 89 -15.94 -10.18 5.29
CA VAL A 89 -14.91 -9.92 6.30
C VAL A 89 -15.03 -10.92 7.45
N ASP A 90 -16.25 -11.26 7.87
CA ASP A 90 -16.49 -12.22 8.95
C ASP A 90 -15.97 -13.62 8.60
N ARG A 91 -16.30 -14.13 7.40
CA ARG A 91 -15.75 -15.40 6.88
C ARG A 91 -14.22 -15.39 6.80
N LEU A 92 -13.65 -14.28 6.36
CA LEU A 92 -12.21 -14.10 6.33
C LEU A 92 -11.60 -14.21 7.74
N LEU A 93 -12.24 -13.61 8.75
CA LEU A 93 -11.76 -13.64 10.12
C LEU A 93 -11.86 -15.04 10.73
N GLU A 94 -12.95 -15.77 10.44
CA GLU A 94 -13.11 -17.18 10.85
C GLU A 94 -11.97 -18.05 10.26
N TYR A 95 -11.67 -17.86 8.96
CA TYR A 95 -10.55 -18.54 8.31
C TYR A 95 -9.21 -18.20 8.99
N LEU A 96 -8.93 -16.94 9.26
CA LEU A 96 -7.67 -16.51 9.88
C LEU A 96 -7.54 -16.98 11.34
N ASP A 97 -8.64 -16.98 12.11
CA ASP A 97 -8.66 -17.51 13.48
C ASP A 97 -8.38 -19.02 13.50
N SER A 98 -8.97 -19.79 12.56
CA SER A 98 -8.70 -21.22 12.42
C SER A 98 -7.23 -21.55 12.13
N ARG A 99 -6.51 -20.60 11.50
CA ARG A 99 -5.06 -20.67 11.21
C ARG A 99 -4.20 -20.17 12.38
N GLY A 100 -4.79 -19.75 13.49
CA GLY A 100 -4.07 -19.22 14.65
C GLY A 100 -3.43 -17.85 14.42
N VAL A 101 -3.98 -17.06 13.50
CA VAL A 101 -3.61 -15.64 13.33
C VAL A 101 -4.04 -14.87 14.56
N LEU A 102 -3.21 -13.95 15.03
CA LEU A 102 -3.47 -13.15 16.23
C LEU A 102 -3.91 -11.73 15.91
N THR A 103 -3.41 -11.19 14.82
CA THR A 103 -3.66 -9.80 14.42
C THR A 103 -3.91 -9.72 12.93
N VAL A 104 -4.96 -9.00 12.57
CA VAL A 104 -5.30 -8.70 11.17
C VAL A 104 -5.26 -7.20 10.97
N MET A 105 -4.63 -6.74 9.90
CA MET A 105 -4.59 -5.33 9.54
C MET A 105 -4.92 -5.11 8.08
N THR A 106 -5.51 -3.96 7.77
CA THR A 106 -5.82 -3.57 6.41
C THR A 106 -4.68 -2.75 5.79
N THR A 107 -4.74 -2.52 4.50
CA THR A 107 -4.08 -1.36 3.86
C THR A 107 -4.80 -0.06 4.27
N PRO A 108 -4.22 1.13 3.98
CA PRO A 108 -4.94 2.39 4.18
C PRO A 108 -6.25 2.42 3.37
N LEU A 109 -7.37 2.57 4.05
CA LEU A 109 -8.72 2.55 3.48
C LEU A 109 -9.40 3.91 3.63
N GLY A 110 -10.17 4.30 2.62
CA GLY A 110 -11.09 5.43 2.71
C GLY A 110 -12.33 5.12 3.56
N PRO A 111 -13.10 6.15 4.00
CA PRO A 111 -14.21 5.96 4.94
C PRO A 111 -15.29 4.96 4.50
N VAL A 112 -15.54 4.85 3.20
CA VAL A 112 -16.54 3.89 2.67
C VAL A 112 -16.02 2.47 2.74
N ASP A 113 -14.76 2.26 2.36
CA ASP A 113 -14.12 0.93 2.34
C ASP A 113 -13.83 0.41 3.76
N GLN A 114 -13.80 1.28 4.75
CA GLN A 114 -13.64 0.91 6.16
C GLN A 114 -14.88 0.24 6.75
N ARG A 115 -16.08 0.59 6.27
CA ARG A 115 -17.36 0.21 6.88
C ARG A 115 -17.49 -1.29 7.19
N PRO A 116 -17.24 -2.21 6.25
CA PRO A 116 -17.38 -3.65 6.52
C PRO A 116 -16.36 -4.14 7.56
N PHE A 117 -15.15 -3.58 7.58
CA PHE A 117 -14.13 -3.93 8.57
C PHE A 117 -14.48 -3.38 9.96
N VAL A 118 -14.93 -2.13 10.04
CA VAL A 118 -15.38 -1.54 11.32
C VAL A 118 -16.58 -2.31 11.88
N ALA A 119 -17.55 -2.67 11.04
CA ALA A 119 -18.66 -3.54 11.44
C ALA A 119 -18.19 -4.90 11.96
N ALA A 120 -17.08 -5.42 11.41
CA ALA A 120 -16.43 -6.64 11.86
C ALA A 120 -15.46 -6.44 13.05
N GLY A 121 -15.50 -5.30 13.73
CA GLY A 121 -14.75 -5.04 14.98
C GLY A 121 -13.30 -4.60 14.78
N PHE A 122 -12.93 -4.15 13.59
CA PHE A 122 -11.64 -3.46 13.40
C PHE A 122 -11.68 -2.05 13.97
N THR A 123 -10.55 -1.59 14.46
CA THR A 123 -10.35 -0.23 14.99
C THR A 123 -9.26 0.50 14.23
N PRO A 124 -9.31 1.84 14.12
CA PRO A 124 -8.23 2.62 13.53
C PRO A 124 -6.92 2.42 14.29
N HIS A 125 -5.87 2.09 13.55
CA HIS A 125 -4.50 1.89 14.06
C HIS A 125 -3.57 3.04 13.66
N GLU A 126 -3.62 3.43 12.40
CA GLU A 126 -2.82 4.54 11.87
C GLU A 126 -3.70 5.42 10.97
N HIS A 127 -3.57 6.72 11.14
CA HIS A 127 -4.25 7.72 10.31
C HIS A 127 -3.28 8.36 9.32
N LEU A 128 -3.71 8.58 8.09
CA LEU A 128 -2.95 9.22 7.03
C LEU A 128 -3.71 10.41 6.45
N LEU A 129 -3.02 11.53 6.30
CA LEU A 129 -3.48 12.62 5.45
C LEU A 129 -3.40 12.18 3.98
N LEU A 130 -4.43 12.50 3.21
CA LEU A 130 -4.46 12.30 1.78
C LEU A 130 -4.29 13.65 1.09
N LEU A 131 -3.34 13.76 0.17
CA LEU A 131 -3.12 14.97 -0.62
C LEU A 131 -3.24 14.64 -2.11
N GLY A 132 -3.96 15.48 -2.85
CA GLY A 132 -4.19 15.35 -4.28
C GLY A 132 -3.73 16.57 -5.05
N ARG A 133 -3.29 16.36 -6.29
CA ARG A 133 -2.94 17.43 -7.22
C ARG A 133 -3.42 17.09 -8.61
N ALA A 134 -4.12 18.03 -9.27
CA ALA A 134 -4.38 17.95 -10.71
C ALA A 134 -3.07 18.03 -11.50
N ILE A 135 -2.96 17.23 -12.54
CA ILE A 135 -1.84 17.23 -13.47
C ILE A 135 -2.31 17.82 -14.82
N GLU A 136 -1.74 18.94 -15.19
CA GLU A 136 -1.95 19.55 -16.49
C GLU A 136 -0.80 19.13 -17.42
N PRO A 137 -1.03 18.27 -18.43
CA PRO A 137 0.04 17.76 -19.30
C PRO A 137 0.86 18.85 -19.97
N ASN A 138 0.23 20.01 -20.27
CA ASN A 138 0.85 21.15 -20.92
C ASN A 138 1.57 22.10 -19.94
N ASN A 139 1.39 21.90 -18.63
CA ASN A 139 1.97 22.75 -17.58
C ASN A 139 2.72 21.91 -16.54
N LEU A 140 3.61 21.05 -17.01
CA LEU A 140 4.42 20.23 -16.13
C LEU A 140 5.52 21.05 -15.44
N PRO A 141 5.86 20.78 -14.18
CA PRO A 141 6.89 21.53 -13.47
C PRO A 141 8.22 21.47 -14.23
N ALA A 142 9.03 22.52 -14.15
CA ALA A 142 10.37 22.56 -14.75
C ALA A 142 11.19 21.34 -14.30
N ARG A 143 12.15 20.91 -15.14
CA ARG A 143 12.96 19.72 -14.82
C ARG A 143 13.74 19.97 -13.53
N GLY A 144 13.56 19.07 -12.56
CA GLY A 144 14.29 19.07 -11.29
C GLY A 144 15.71 18.50 -11.42
N GLY A 145 16.30 18.15 -10.28
CA GLY A 145 17.61 17.52 -10.20
C GLY A 145 17.74 16.21 -10.98
N ARG A 146 18.97 15.75 -11.15
CA ARG A 146 19.26 14.52 -11.91
C ARG A 146 18.81 13.28 -11.12
N THR A 147 17.78 12.63 -11.59
CA THR A 147 17.35 11.31 -11.12
C THR A 147 17.76 10.24 -12.13
N ARG A 148 17.93 9.00 -11.69
CA ARG A 148 18.10 7.84 -12.58
C ARG A 148 17.18 6.67 -12.19
N PRO A 149 16.90 5.71 -13.08
CA PRO A 149 16.23 4.48 -12.71
C PRO A 149 16.97 3.75 -11.59
N ALA A 150 16.22 3.27 -10.58
CA ALA A 150 16.74 2.29 -9.63
C ALA A 150 16.78 0.91 -10.31
N ARG A 151 17.91 0.22 -10.19
CA ARG A 151 18.13 -1.12 -10.75
C ARG A 151 18.09 -2.16 -9.63
N GLN A 152 18.04 -3.44 -9.98
CA GLN A 152 18.06 -4.55 -9.01
C GLN A 152 19.26 -4.46 -8.06
N GLN A 153 20.44 -4.16 -8.58
CA GLN A 153 21.66 -3.98 -7.80
C GLN A 153 21.64 -2.82 -6.80
N ASP A 154 20.69 -1.90 -6.91
CA ASP A 154 20.52 -0.76 -5.99
C ASP A 154 19.61 -1.12 -4.80
N GLN A 155 18.97 -2.29 -4.80
CA GLN A 155 17.89 -2.64 -3.89
C GLN A 155 18.30 -2.54 -2.43
N ASP A 156 19.43 -3.13 -2.05
CA ASP A 156 19.90 -3.12 -0.67
C ASP A 156 20.27 -1.72 -0.20
N ALA A 157 20.89 -0.93 -1.07
CA ALA A 157 21.24 0.44 -0.75
C ALA A 157 19.99 1.35 -0.66
N VAL A 158 18.93 1.05 -1.41
CA VAL A 158 17.63 1.72 -1.32
C VAL A 158 16.93 1.36 -0.02
N LEU A 159 16.94 0.10 0.40
CA LEU A 159 16.34 -0.33 1.67
C LEU A 159 17.08 0.28 2.86
N ALA A 160 18.41 0.31 2.83
CA ALA A 160 19.21 0.96 3.86
C ALA A 160 18.98 2.49 3.93
N LEU A 161 18.71 3.15 2.77
CA LEU A 161 18.29 4.55 2.75
C LEU A 161 16.90 4.72 3.37
N ASP A 162 15.97 3.85 3.02
CA ASP A 162 14.60 3.88 3.53
C ASP A 162 14.57 3.72 5.06
N GLU A 163 15.31 2.75 5.58
CA GLU A 163 15.48 2.54 7.01
C GLU A 163 15.96 3.82 7.73
N ARG A 164 17.01 4.48 7.21
CA ARG A 164 17.49 5.74 7.80
C ARG A 164 16.48 6.88 7.69
N ALA A 165 15.79 7.00 6.56
CA ALA A 165 14.80 8.05 6.32
C ALA A 165 13.59 7.92 7.25
N PHE A 166 13.25 6.69 7.66
CA PHE A 166 12.10 6.38 8.52
C PHE A 166 12.49 5.86 9.92
N ALA A 167 13.74 6.03 10.33
CA ALA A 167 14.23 5.56 11.63
C ALA A 167 13.44 6.13 12.82
N ASN A 168 12.96 7.38 12.70
CA ASN A 168 12.17 8.06 13.72
C ASN A 168 10.64 7.87 13.54
N SER A 169 10.22 7.10 12.54
CA SER A 169 8.83 6.71 12.32
C SER A 169 8.54 5.40 13.04
N SER A 170 7.26 5.07 13.27
CA SER A 170 6.92 3.75 13.78
C SER A 170 7.48 2.67 12.84
N ALA A 171 7.88 1.54 13.41
CA ALA A 171 8.33 0.39 12.62
C ALA A 171 7.33 -0.01 11.53
N PHE A 172 6.05 0.32 11.72
CA PHE A 172 4.97 0.12 10.75
C PHE A 172 5.29 0.71 9.35
N TRP A 173 6.03 1.82 9.27
CA TRP A 173 6.30 2.53 8.02
C TRP A 173 7.64 2.22 7.37
N GLN A 174 8.45 1.35 7.95
CA GLN A 174 9.73 0.95 7.34
C GLN A 174 9.46 -0.04 6.19
N PHE A 175 10.19 0.06 5.09
CA PHE A 175 10.13 -0.89 3.99
C PHE A 175 11.13 -2.03 4.19
N ASP A 176 10.67 -3.24 3.92
CA ASP A 176 11.50 -4.41 3.66
C ASP A 176 11.49 -4.74 2.15
N ARG A 177 12.11 -5.86 1.79
CA ARG A 177 12.12 -6.31 0.39
C ARG A 177 10.73 -6.62 -0.15
N ALA A 178 9.87 -7.21 0.67
CA ALA A 178 8.50 -7.56 0.28
C ALA A 178 7.67 -6.30 0.04
N ALA A 179 7.70 -5.33 0.98
CA ALA A 179 7.00 -4.05 0.83
C ALA A 179 7.48 -3.25 -0.39
N LEU A 180 8.80 -3.29 -0.70
CA LEU A 180 9.34 -2.63 -1.90
C LEU A 180 8.88 -3.31 -3.20
N ALA A 181 8.81 -4.63 -3.21
CA ALA A 181 8.30 -5.40 -4.36
C ALA A 181 6.80 -5.15 -4.54
N GLU A 182 6.04 -5.17 -3.45
CA GLU A 182 4.61 -4.91 -3.44
C GLU A 182 4.27 -3.51 -3.95
N ALA A 183 4.99 -2.47 -3.51
CA ALA A 183 4.86 -1.12 -4.05
C ALA A 183 5.12 -1.07 -5.56
N GLY A 184 6.01 -1.91 -6.07
CA GLY A 184 6.28 -2.04 -7.50
C GLY A 184 5.15 -2.66 -8.30
N GLN A 185 4.29 -3.47 -7.68
CA GLN A 185 3.19 -4.21 -8.30
C GLN A 185 1.82 -3.57 -8.02
N ALA A 186 1.75 -2.57 -7.15
CA ALA A 186 0.50 -1.96 -6.67
C ALA A 186 -0.28 -1.20 -7.74
N THR A 187 0.32 -0.92 -8.90
CA THR A 187 -0.27 -0.13 -10.00
C THR A 187 0.06 -0.74 -11.35
N GLN A 188 -0.78 -0.47 -12.36
CA GLN A 188 -0.60 -0.99 -13.73
C GLN A 188 0.76 -0.66 -14.33
N THR A 189 1.28 0.53 -14.03
CA THR A 189 2.64 0.94 -14.40
C THR A 189 3.33 1.51 -13.19
N CYS A 190 4.57 1.10 -12.95
CA CYS A 190 5.38 1.56 -11.83
C CYS A 190 6.76 1.98 -12.28
N ARG A 191 7.32 2.99 -11.61
CA ARG A 191 8.67 3.48 -11.85
C ARG A 191 9.38 3.73 -10.53
N ARG A 192 10.61 3.22 -10.41
CA ARG A 192 11.48 3.49 -9.29
C ARG A 192 12.64 4.40 -9.71
N ARG A 193 12.85 5.49 -8.98
CA ARG A 193 13.90 6.49 -9.26
C ARG A 193 14.73 6.74 -8.02
N LEU A 194 16.00 7.07 -8.22
CA LEU A 194 16.89 7.48 -7.15
C LEU A 194 17.80 8.64 -7.56
N ILE A 195 18.29 9.34 -6.56
CA ILE A 195 19.33 10.35 -6.64
C ILE A 195 20.55 9.82 -5.90
N LYS A 196 21.73 9.88 -6.53
CA LYS A 196 23.00 9.54 -5.91
C LYS A 196 23.70 10.76 -5.35
N GLY A 197 24.25 10.59 -4.16
CA GLY A 197 25.16 11.54 -3.53
C GLY A 197 26.62 11.21 -3.77
N HIS A 198 27.44 11.71 -2.87
CA HIS A 198 28.86 11.38 -2.82
C HIS A 198 29.07 9.86 -2.67
N ARG A 199 30.16 9.31 -3.22
CA ARG A 199 30.48 7.87 -3.21
C ARG A 199 29.39 6.98 -3.85
N HIS A 200 28.56 7.55 -4.74
CA HIS A 200 27.53 6.83 -5.47
C HIS A 200 26.41 6.20 -4.62
N GLN A 201 26.33 6.50 -3.33
CA GLN A 201 25.26 6.03 -2.47
C GLN A 201 23.93 6.75 -2.76
N PRO A 202 22.77 6.06 -2.70
CA PRO A 202 21.49 6.72 -2.79
C PRO A 202 21.28 7.70 -1.62
N ILE A 203 20.88 8.92 -1.96
CA ILE A 203 20.49 9.97 -1.00
C ILE A 203 19.02 10.34 -1.11
N GLY A 204 18.35 9.83 -2.11
CA GLY A 204 16.91 9.95 -2.30
C GLY A 204 16.37 8.87 -3.21
N HIS A 205 15.18 8.39 -2.91
CA HIS A 205 14.48 7.34 -3.65
C HIS A 205 12.99 7.63 -3.71
N ALA A 206 12.35 7.31 -4.85
CA ALA A 206 10.91 7.37 -4.99
C ALA A 206 10.37 6.18 -5.80
N VAL A 207 9.21 5.70 -5.38
CA VAL A 207 8.34 4.80 -6.14
C VAL A 207 7.13 5.57 -6.60
N THR A 208 6.87 5.57 -7.90
CA THR A 208 5.75 6.27 -8.52
C THR A 208 4.99 5.28 -9.39
N GLY A 209 3.69 5.20 -9.17
CA GLY A 209 2.82 4.30 -9.92
C GLY A 209 1.69 5.04 -10.62
N ARG A 210 1.06 4.39 -11.62
CA ARG A 210 -0.12 4.90 -12.31
C ARG A 210 -1.08 3.77 -12.64
N THR A 211 -2.36 4.03 -12.40
CA THR A 211 -3.47 3.19 -12.85
C THR A 211 -4.45 4.09 -13.60
N SER A 212 -4.76 3.77 -14.84
CA SER A 212 -5.59 4.61 -15.71
C SER A 212 -5.08 6.06 -15.75
N THR A 213 -5.91 7.03 -15.35
CA THR A 213 -5.58 8.47 -15.31
C THR A 213 -5.09 8.95 -13.94
N ILE A 214 -4.91 8.04 -12.99
CA ILE A 214 -4.54 8.38 -11.62
C ILE A 214 -3.10 7.95 -11.36
N GLY A 215 -2.30 8.90 -10.88
CA GLY A 215 -0.93 8.71 -10.46
C GLY A 215 -0.78 8.67 -8.94
N PHE A 216 0.21 7.93 -8.46
CA PHE A 216 0.49 7.77 -7.03
C PHE A 216 1.98 7.95 -6.76
N LEU A 217 2.33 8.81 -5.82
CA LEU A 217 3.66 8.83 -5.22
C LEU A 217 3.65 7.87 -4.03
N GLN A 218 3.95 6.60 -4.31
CA GLN A 218 3.78 5.48 -3.38
C GLN A 218 4.84 5.47 -2.26
N ARG A 219 6.04 5.92 -2.57
CA ARG A 219 7.13 6.05 -1.59
C ARG A 219 8.04 7.19 -1.97
N LEU A 220 8.47 7.97 -1.00
CA LEU A 220 9.53 8.95 -1.11
C LEU A 220 10.39 8.90 0.14
N ALA A 221 11.67 8.62 -0.03
CA ALA A 221 12.67 8.59 1.03
C ALA A 221 13.83 9.52 0.69
N VAL A 222 14.26 10.31 1.66
CA VAL A 222 15.43 11.21 1.56
C VAL A 222 16.32 10.95 2.75
N ASP A 223 17.63 10.82 2.51
CA ASP A 223 18.60 10.66 3.59
C ASP A 223 18.57 11.89 4.51
N PRO A 224 18.41 11.71 5.82
CA PRO A 224 18.35 12.83 6.78
C PRO A 224 19.54 13.78 6.68
N SER A 225 20.72 13.30 6.32
CA SER A 225 21.93 14.11 6.20
C SER A 225 21.92 15.14 5.06
N VAL A 226 20.99 15.00 4.12
CA VAL A 226 20.83 15.90 2.96
C VAL A 226 19.46 16.55 2.87
N GLU A 227 18.69 16.50 3.95
CA GLU A 227 17.42 17.20 4.04
C GLU A 227 17.60 18.72 3.84
N GLY A 228 16.56 19.36 3.32
CA GLY A 228 16.61 20.78 2.97
C GLY A 228 17.40 21.14 1.72
N ARG A 229 18.12 20.19 1.10
CA ARG A 229 18.95 20.41 -0.10
C ARG A 229 18.21 20.16 -1.43
N GLY A 230 16.88 20.11 -1.42
CA GLY A 230 16.05 19.97 -2.61
C GLY A 230 15.94 18.55 -3.19
N VAL A 231 16.51 17.53 -2.53
CA VAL A 231 16.45 16.13 -2.99
C VAL A 231 15.02 15.62 -3.10
N GLY A 232 14.19 15.86 -2.08
CA GLY A 232 12.76 15.50 -2.10
C GLY A 232 11.99 16.23 -3.21
N SER A 233 12.23 17.54 -3.37
CA SER A 233 11.66 18.34 -4.46
C SER A 233 11.99 17.78 -5.83
N ALA A 234 13.25 17.40 -6.05
CA ALA A 234 13.68 16.82 -7.33
C ALA A 234 12.96 15.50 -7.65
N LEU A 235 12.71 14.65 -6.64
CA LEU A 235 11.96 13.40 -6.79
C LEU A 235 10.48 13.65 -7.07
N VAL A 236 9.84 14.60 -6.36
CA VAL A 236 8.42 14.95 -6.58
C VAL A 236 8.25 15.53 -8.00
N VAL A 237 9.12 16.45 -8.44
CA VAL A 237 9.09 17.01 -9.79
C VAL A 237 9.27 15.92 -10.85
N ASP A 238 10.21 14.99 -10.65
CA ASP A 238 10.44 13.87 -11.57
C ASP A 238 9.21 12.95 -11.65
N ALA A 239 8.56 12.67 -10.50
CA ALA A 239 7.33 11.89 -10.44
C ALA A 239 6.19 12.57 -11.21
N LEU A 240 5.90 13.83 -10.91
CA LEU A 240 4.83 14.60 -11.57
C LEU A 240 5.04 14.70 -13.09
N ARG A 241 6.27 14.93 -13.53
CA ARG A 241 6.59 14.96 -14.98
C ARG A 241 6.36 13.62 -15.65
N TRP A 242 6.72 12.53 -15.00
CA TRP A 242 6.48 11.20 -15.55
C TRP A 242 4.99 10.89 -15.60
N LEU A 243 4.27 11.14 -14.53
CA LEU A 243 2.83 10.94 -14.45
C LEU A 243 2.09 11.71 -15.56
N GLY A 244 2.38 13.00 -15.73
CA GLY A 244 1.77 13.80 -16.80
C GLY A 244 2.11 13.31 -18.20
N ARG A 245 3.36 12.88 -18.45
CA ARG A 245 3.77 12.33 -19.76
C ARG A 245 3.15 10.96 -20.07
N THR A 246 2.77 10.22 -19.04
CA THR A 246 2.14 8.91 -19.18
C THR A 246 0.61 8.95 -19.12
N GLY A 247 0.01 10.15 -19.07
CA GLY A 247 -1.43 10.35 -19.17
C GLY A 247 -2.18 10.37 -17.84
N ALA A 248 -1.48 10.55 -16.72
CA ALA A 248 -2.16 10.83 -15.45
C ALA A 248 -2.74 12.25 -15.47
N LEU A 249 -3.98 12.39 -15.01
CA LEU A 249 -4.67 13.66 -14.83
C LEU A 249 -4.63 14.14 -13.38
N GLU A 250 -4.38 13.22 -12.44
CA GLU A 250 -4.23 13.51 -11.03
C GLU A 250 -3.05 12.76 -10.43
N ALA A 251 -2.44 13.34 -9.41
CA ALA A 251 -1.44 12.70 -8.58
C ALA A 251 -1.89 12.71 -7.13
N TRP A 252 -1.73 11.56 -6.47
CA TRP A 252 -2.08 11.36 -5.09
C TRP A 252 -0.88 10.91 -4.26
N VAL A 253 -0.86 11.38 -3.02
CA VAL A 253 0.12 10.96 -2.02
C VAL A 253 -0.54 10.94 -0.65
N ASN A 254 -0.13 10.03 0.21
CA ASN A 254 -0.49 10.04 1.61
C ASN A 254 0.74 10.21 2.51
N THR A 255 0.51 10.74 3.70
CA THR A 255 1.56 10.90 4.71
C THR A 255 0.95 10.93 6.11
N GLN A 256 1.76 10.61 7.10
CA GLN A 256 1.33 10.72 8.50
C GLN A 256 1.11 12.19 8.89
N PRO A 257 0.09 12.51 9.72
CA PRO A 257 -0.15 13.88 10.20
C PRO A 257 1.09 14.52 10.88
N ARG A 258 1.88 13.70 11.56
CA ARG A 258 3.10 14.15 12.25
C ARG A 258 4.29 14.37 11.31
N ASN A 259 4.23 13.90 10.08
CA ASN A 259 5.29 14.09 9.07
C ASN A 259 5.14 15.47 8.39
N LEU A 260 5.31 16.53 9.17
CA LEU A 260 5.15 17.91 8.70
C LEU A 260 6.07 18.23 7.51
N ARG A 261 7.27 17.65 7.48
CA ARG A 261 8.21 17.83 6.36
C ARG A 261 7.67 17.30 5.03
N ALA A 262 7.14 16.10 5.03
CA ALA A 262 6.54 15.54 3.81
C ALA A 262 5.31 16.35 3.40
N ARG A 263 4.44 16.70 4.35
CA ARG A 263 3.27 17.53 4.13
C ARG A 263 3.65 18.85 3.47
N ASP A 264 4.60 19.60 4.06
CA ASP A 264 5.08 20.88 3.52
C ASP A 264 5.74 20.72 2.15
N LEU A 265 6.48 19.62 1.92
CA LEU A 265 7.04 19.32 0.62
C LEU A 265 5.93 19.20 -0.43
N TYR A 266 4.89 18.42 -0.17
CA TYR A 266 3.80 18.22 -1.11
C TYR A 266 3.00 19.50 -1.35
N LEU A 267 2.68 20.27 -0.30
CA LEU A 267 1.99 21.56 -0.43
C LEU A 267 2.78 22.54 -1.32
N ARG A 268 4.10 22.65 -1.13
CA ARG A 268 4.97 23.49 -2.01
C ARG A 268 4.96 23.03 -3.48
N HIS A 269 4.64 21.78 -3.73
CA HIS A 269 4.50 21.24 -5.09
C HIS A 269 3.04 21.23 -5.58
N GLY A 270 2.16 22.02 -4.96
CA GLY A 270 0.79 22.23 -5.42
C GLY A 270 -0.17 21.07 -5.13
N PHE A 271 0.21 20.14 -4.24
CA PHE A 271 -0.76 19.21 -3.69
C PHE A 271 -1.64 19.95 -2.68
N VAL A 272 -2.90 19.56 -2.61
CA VAL A 272 -3.89 20.09 -1.68
C VAL A 272 -4.33 18.95 -0.78
N GLU A 273 -4.33 19.20 0.53
CA GLU A 273 -4.84 18.25 1.50
C GLU A 273 -6.35 18.08 1.32
N ARG A 274 -6.81 16.86 1.42
CA ARG A 274 -8.23 16.51 1.29
C ARG A 274 -8.85 16.39 2.67
N ASP A 275 -10.13 16.73 2.76
CA ASP A 275 -10.90 16.62 4.01
C ASP A 275 -11.08 15.15 4.46
N ILE A 276 -10.82 14.21 3.55
CA ILE A 276 -10.91 12.78 3.78
C ILE A 276 -9.50 12.21 3.92
N GLY A 277 -9.21 11.62 5.08
CA GLY A 277 -8.00 10.83 5.32
C GLY A 277 -8.19 9.35 4.99
N LEU A 278 -7.13 8.59 5.21
CA LEU A 278 -7.14 7.13 5.10
C LEU A 278 -6.76 6.54 6.46
N ASP A 279 -7.39 5.44 6.85
CA ASP A 279 -7.01 4.72 8.05
C ASP A 279 -6.53 3.31 7.72
N VAL A 280 -5.45 2.90 8.36
CA VAL A 280 -5.11 1.50 8.51
C VAL A 280 -5.91 0.99 9.69
N LEU A 281 -6.71 -0.03 9.47
CA LEU A 281 -7.50 -0.65 10.51
C LEU A 281 -6.81 -1.93 11.01
N MET A 282 -7.00 -2.23 12.29
CA MET A 282 -6.44 -3.41 12.93
C MET A 282 -7.48 -4.10 13.81
N ARG A 283 -7.42 -5.43 13.87
CA ARG A 283 -8.21 -6.26 14.79
C ARG A 283 -7.34 -7.35 15.43
N SER A 284 -7.43 -7.49 16.75
CA SER A 284 -6.89 -8.65 17.48
C SER A 284 -7.94 -9.76 17.50
N LEU A 285 -7.54 -11.00 17.17
CA LEU A 285 -8.42 -12.17 17.20
C LEU A 285 -8.41 -12.87 18.59
N ASN A 286 -7.46 -12.54 19.47
CA ASN A 286 -7.38 -13.12 20.80
C ASN A 286 -8.42 -12.58 21.79
N ASP A 287 -8.96 -11.40 21.58
CA ASP A 287 -9.87 -10.76 22.53
C ASP A 287 -11.27 -11.42 22.56
N THR A 288 -11.63 -12.18 21.52
CA THR A 288 -12.93 -12.89 21.46
C THR A 288 -13.02 -14.10 22.39
N LYS A 289 -11.89 -14.65 22.83
CA LYS A 289 -11.87 -15.83 23.73
C LYS A 289 -11.91 -15.47 25.22
N ARG A 290 -11.94 -14.18 25.57
CA ARG A 290 -11.91 -13.70 26.97
C ARG A 290 -13.22 -13.11 27.51
N SER A 291 -14.31 -13.12 26.79
CA SER A 291 -15.61 -12.76 27.38
C SER A 291 -16.22 -13.99 28.03
N PRO A 292 -16.21 -14.12 29.37
CA PRO A 292 -17.00 -15.15 30.02
C PRO A 292 -18.47 -14.81 29.82
N SER A 293 -19.20 -15.77 29.28
CA SER A 293 -20.67 -15.79 29.35
C SER A 293 -21.13 -15.49 30.79
N ARG A 294 -21.82 -14.41 30.97
CA ARG A 294 -22.68 -14.18 32.13
C ARG A 294 -24.12 -14.53 31.77
#